data_eac19bc5244d3f44f1fb9637f0f26846
#
_entry.id   eac19bc5244d3f44f1fb9637f0f26846
#
_cell.length_a   1.000
_cell.length_b   1.000
_cell.length_c   1.000
_cell.angle_alpha   90.00
_cell.angle_beta   90.00
_cell.angle_gamma   90.00
#
_symmetry.space_group_name_H-M   'P 1'
#
loop_
_entity.id
_entity.type
_entity.pdbx_description
1 polymer ?
#
loop_
_entity_poly.entity_id
_entity_poly.type
_entity_poly.pdbx_seq_one_letter_code
_entity_poly.pdbx_strand_id
1 'polypeptide(L)'
;MEMKEQILTSAQRLVQQRGFNGFSYADIAAEVGIRKASLHHHFATKTDLALALIEGYSAALNTELARISALPVQVDEKLRAYMALSLIHI
;
A
#
# COMPACT_ATOMS: atom_id res chain seq x y z
N MET A 1 13.10 10.76 -2.68
CA MET A 1 11.68 10.34 -2.53
C MET A 1 10.95 11.40 -1.73
N GLU A 2 9.80 11.81 -2.20
CA GLU A 2 8.95 12.78 -1.53
C GLU A 2 8.51 12.28 -0.14
N MET A 3 8.33 13.18 0.83
CA MET A 3 7.97 12.81 2.20
C MET A 3 6.67 12.00 2.26
N LYS A 4 5.65 12.40 1.50
CA LYS A 4 4.38 11.68 1.45
C LYS A 4 4.57 10.23 1.00
N GLU A 5 5.40 10.00 0.00
CA GLU A 5 5.72 8.67 -0.50
C GLU A 5 6.48 7.84 0.53
N GLN A 6 7.40 8.45 1.27
CA GLN A 6 8.13 7.78 2.34
C GLN A 6 7.19 7.32 3.45
N ILE A 7 6.23 8.17 3.83
CA ILE A 7 5.21 7.85 4.82
C ILE A 7 4.36 6.66 4.35
N LEU A 8 3.89 6.70 3.10
CA LEU A 8 3.07 5.63 2.54
C LEU A 8 3.83 4.31 2.43
N THR A 9 5.09 4.35 2.04
CA THR A 9 5.94 3.15 1.96
C THR A 9 6.13 2.51 3.33
N SER A 10 6.43 3.33 4.35
CA SER A 10 6.58 2.87 5.72
C SER A 10 5.27 2.28 6.26
N ALA A 11 4.15 2.99 6.06
CA ALA A 11 2.84 2.54 6.50
C ALA A 11 2.44 1.22 5.84
N GLN A 12 2.66 1.08 4.54
CA GLN A 12 2.36 -0.14 3.81
C GLN A 12 3.11 -1.33 4.38
N ARG A 13 4.40 -1.16 4.66
CA ARG A 13 5.22 -2.22 5.24
C ARG A 13 4.73 -2.61 6.63
N LEU A 14 4.36 -1.64 7.46
CA LEU A 14 3.85 -1.90 8.80
C LEU A 14 2.50 -2.61 8.77
N VAL A 15 1.62 -2.23 7.84
CA VAL A 15 0.33 -2.92 7.65
C VAL A 15 0.56 -4.37 7.24
N GLN A 16 1.49 -4.63 6.35
CA GLN A 16 1.80 -5.99 5.91
C GLN A 16 2.39 -6.85 7.03
N GLN A 17 3.19 -6.25 7.91
CA GLN A 17 3.85 -6.97 9.00
C GLN A 17 2.97 -7.13 10.24
N ARG A 18 2.17 -6.12 10.58
CA ARG A 18 1.46 -6.04 11.88
C ARG A 18 -0.05 -5.88 11.74
N GLY A 19 -0.57 -5.70 10.53
CA GLY A 19 -1.96 -5.33 10.32
C GLY A 19 -2.22 -3.85 10.63
N PHE A 20 -3.39 -3.35 10.20
CA PHE A 20 -3.73 -1.93 10.34
C PHE A 20 -3.78 -1.46 11.80
N ASN A 21 -4.24 -2.32 12.71
CA ASN A 21 -4.34 -1.97 14.12
C ASN A 21 -3.05 -2.25 14.91
N GLY A 22 -2.03 -2.83 14.27
CA GLY A 22 -0.79 -3.23 14.92
C GLY A 22 0.31 -2.17 14.90
N PHE A 23 0.04 -0.97 14.40
CA PHE A 23 1.01 0.12 14.37
C PHE A 23 0.35 1.46 14.68
N SER A 24 1.16 2.45 15.02
CA SER A 24 0.72 3.80 15.33
C SER A 24 1.49 4.83 14.51
N TYR A 25 1.04 6.08 14.56
CA TYR A 25 1.77 7.19 13.95
C TYR A 25 3.17 7.36 14.56
N ALA A 26 3.35 7.03 15.81
CA ALA A 26 4.67 7.06 16.44
C ALA A 26 5.64 6.09 15.74
N ASP A 27 5.18 4.92 15.35
CA ASP A 27 5.97 3.93 14.63
C ASP A 27 6.42 4.45 13.26
N ILE A 28 5.50 5.06 12.51
CA ILE A 28 5.81 5.65 11.21
C ILE A 28 6.79 6.82 11.36
N ALA A 29 6.52 7.70 12.31
CA ALA A 29 7.35 8.88 12.55
C ALA A 29 8.78 8.48 12.90
N ALA A 30 8.97 7.48 13.76
CA ALA A 30 10.27 6.97 14.12
C ALA A 30 11.01 6.37 12.92
N GLU A 31 10.32 5.61 12.08
CA GLU A 31 10.91 4.94 10.93
C GLU A 31 11.30 5.92 9.83
N VAL A 32 10.45 6.90 9.54
CA VAL A 32 10.70 7.91 8.51
C VAL A 32 11.63 9.01 9.01
N GLY A 33 11.75 9.18 10.33
CA GLY A 33 12.61 10.19 10.94
C GLY A 33 11.98 11.57 10.98
N ILE A 34 10.66 11.66 11.17
CA ILE A 34 9.92 12.91 11.28
C ILE A 34 9.16 12.97 12.60
N ARG A 35 8.64 14.15 12.94
CA ARG A 35 7.76 14.33 14.09
C ARG A 35 6.34 13.89 13.77
N LYS A 36 5.60 13.44 14.79
CA LYS A 36 4.18 13.09 14.65
C LYS A 36 3.35 14.25 14.07
N ALA A 37 3.68 15.49 14.46
CA ALA A 37 3.00 16.68 13.93
C ALA A 37 3.15 16.79 12.42
N SER A 38 4.33 16.49 11.87
CA SER A 38 4.56 16.49 10.43
C SER A 38 3.75 15.39 9.75
N LEU A 39 3.66 14.21 10.37
CA LEU A 39 2.84 13.13 9.85
C LEU A 39 1.36 13.51 9.80
N HIS A 40 0.84 14.13 10.86
CA HIS A 40 -0.54 14.63 10.91
C HIS A 40 -0.81 15.75 9.91
N HIS A 41 0.22 16.48 9.49
CA HIS A 41 0.09 17.47 8.43
C HIS A 41 -0.19 16.82 7.07
N HIS A 42 0.41 15.68 6.80
CA HIS A 42 0.18 14.93 5.56
C HIS A 42 -1.10 14.10 5.61
N PHE A 43 -1.36 13.45 6.73
CA PHE A 43 -2.52 12.59 6.94
C PHE A 43 -3.10 12.89 8.32
N ALA A 44 -4.16 13.69 8.34
CA ALA A 44 -4.75 14.20 9.58
C ALA A 44 -5.21 13.07 10.51
N THR A 45 -5.75 11.99 9.95
CA THR A 45 -6.21 10.82 10.71
C THR A 45 -5.64 9.53 10.11
N LYS A 46 -5.67 8.47 10.91
CA LYS A 46 -5.26 7.14 10.43
C LYS A 46 -6.18 6.63 9.32
N THR A 47 -7.44 7.05 9.30
CA THR A 47 -8.38 6.76 8.22
C THR A 47 -7.93 7.40 6.91
N ASP A 48 -7.48 8.65 6.95
CA ASP A 48 -6.94 9.32 5.76
C ASP A 48 -5.74 8.58 5.20
N LEU A 49 -4.86 8.12 6.08
CA LEU A 49 -3.72 7.29 5.70
C LEU A 49 -4.16 5.98 5.06
N ALA A 50 -5.16 5.31 5.63
CA ALA A 50 -5.70 4.07 5.10
C ALA A 50 -6.29 4.25 3.70
N LEU A 51 -7.03 5.33 3.47
CA LEU A 51 -7.60 5.64 2.16
C LEU A 51 -6.51 5.86 1.11
N ALA A 52 -5.44 6.56 1.47
CA ALA A 52 -4.31 6.76 0.56
C ALA A 52 -3.60 5.45 0.22
N LEU A 53 -3.46 4.55 1.19
CA LEU A 53 -2.90 3.21 0.96
C LEU A 53 -3.77 2.39 0.01
N ILE A 54 -5.09 2.42 0.19
CA ILE A 54 -6.03 1.70 -0.68
C ILE A 54 -5.96 2.23 -2.10
N GLU A 55 -5.91 3.54 -2.29
CA GLU A 55 -5.76 4.14 -3.62
C GLU A 55 -4.48 3.69 -4.30
N GLY A 56 -3.36 3.67 -3.58
CA GLY A 56 -2.08 3.19 -4.11
C GLY A 56 -2.13 1.72 -4.48
N TYR A 57 -2.76 0.90 -3.67
CA TYR A 57 -2.96 -0.52 -3.94
C TYR A 57 -3.79 -0.75 -5.19
N SER A 58 -4.92 -0.05 -5.31
CA SER A 58 -5.82 -0.17 -6.45
C SER A 58 -5.14 0.22 -7.75
N ALA A 59 -4.37 1.29 -7.76
CA ALA A 59 -3.63 1.73 -8.94
C ALA A 59 -2.58 0.70 -9.35
N ALA A 60 -1.80 0.18 -8.39
CA ALA A 60 -0.79 -0.83 -8.65
C ALA A 60 -1.41 -2.14 -9.16
N LEU A 61 -2.51 -2.56 -8.55
CA LEU A 61 -3.23 -3.77 -8.95
C LEU A 61 -3.80 -3.64 -10.36
N ASN A 62 -4.40 -2.50 -10.68
CA ASN A 62 -4.94 -2.25 -12.02
C ASN A 62 -3.84 -2.28 -13.08
N THR A 63 -2.66 -1.73 -12.78
CA THR A 63 -1.51 -1.78 -13.69
C THR A 63 -1.07 -3.23 -13.93
N GLU A 64 -0.98 -4.04 -12.89
CA GLU A 64 -0.60 -5.44 -13.01
C GLU A 64 -1.66 -6.26 -13.74
N LEU A 65 -2.94 -6.00 -13.51
CA LEU A 65 -4.03 -6.66 -14.22
C LEU A 65 -4.00 -6.33 -15.72
N ALA A 66 -3.73 -5.09 -16.08
CA ALA A 66 -3.58 -4.69 -17.48
C ALA A 66 -2.39 -5.41 -18.13
N ARG A 67 -1.28 -5.55 -17.43
CA ARG A 67 -0.10 -6.27 -17.90
C ARG A 67 -0.43 -7.75 -18.12
N ILE A 68 -1.11 -8.39 -17.16
CA ILE A 68 -1.53 -9.78 -17.26
C ILE A 68 -2.50 -9.99 -18.42
N SER A 69 -3.45 -9.08 -18.60
CA SER A 69 -4.43 -9.14 -19.69
C SER A 69 -3.79 -9.02 -21.07
N ALA A 70 -2.66 -8.37 -21.18
CA ALA A 70 -1.91 -8.24 -22.42
C ALA A 70 -1.11 -9.48 -22.79
N LEU A 71 -0.93 -10.45 -21.87
CA LEU A 71 -0.18 -11.68 -22.14
C LEU A 71 -0.98 -12.61 -23.07
N PRO A 72 -0.32 -13.28 -24.02
CA PRO A 72 -0.97 -14.23 -24.92
C PRO A 72 -1.18 -15.59 -24.25
N VAL A 73 -1.90 -15.59 -23.12
CA VAL A 73 -2.16 -16.81 -22.34
C VAL A 73 -3.66 -17.05 -22.24
N GLN A 74 -4.04 -18.27 -21.84
CA GLN A 74 -5.45 -18.65 -21.69
C GLN A 74 -6.08 -17.96 -20.48
N VAL A 75 -7.43 -17.87 -20.49
CA VAL A 75 -8.18 -17.18 -19.45
C VAL A 75 -7.93 -17.76 -18.06
N ASP A 76 -7.86 -19.09 -17.94
CA ASP A 76 -7.59 -19.76 -16.67
C ASP A 76 -6.20 -19.41 -16.10
N GLU A 77 -5.19 -19.26 -16.96
CA GLU A 77 -3.85 -18.83 -16.54
C GLU A 77 -3.85 -17.38 -16.09
N LYS A 78 -4.58 -16.51 -16.79
CA LYS A 78 -4.77 -15.12 -16.38
C LYS A 78 -5.45 -15.03 -15.03
N LEU A 79 -6.46 -15.87 -14.80
CA LEU A 79 -7.19 -15.90 -13.54
C LEU A 79 -6.30 -16.38 -12.39
N ARG A 80 -5.45 -17.39 -12.62
CA ARG A 80 -4.49 -17.84 -11.62
C ARG A 80 -3.49 -16.75 -11.27
N ALA A 81 -2.97 -16.04 -12.27
CA ALA A 81 -2.05 -14.92 -12.06
C ALA A 81 -2.70 -13.83 -11.23
N TYR A 82 -3.95 -13.50 -11.51
CA TYR A 82 -4.72 -12.52 -10.75
C TYR A 82 -4.89 -12.96 -9.29
N MET A 83 -5.27 -14.20 -9.06
CA MET A 83 -5.45 -14.74 -7.70
C MET A 83 -4.14 -14.76 -6.91
N ALA A 84 -3.04 -15.15 -7.55
CA ALA A 84 -1.72 -15.12 -6.92
C ALA A 84 -1.32 -13.70 -6.53
N LEU A 85 -1.57 -12.73 -7.40
CA LEU A 85 -1.28 -11.33 -7.15
C LEU A 85 -2.12 -10.79 -5.99
N SER A 86 -3.41 -11.15 -5.93
CA SER A 86 -4.28 -10.76 -4.82
C SER A 86 -3.79 -11.32 -3.49
N LEU A 87 -3.32 -12.56 -3.45
CA LEU A 87 -2.78 -13.17 -2.23
C LEU A 87 -1.50 -12.50 -1.77
N ILE A 88 -0.64 -12.07 -2.69
CA ILE A 88 0.59 -11.36 -2.36
C ILE A 88 0.30 -9.98 -1.78
N HIS A 89 -0.76 -9.31 -2.25
CA HIS A 89 -1.09 -7.94 -1.87
C HIS A 89 -2.10 -7.82 -0.72
N ILE A 90 -2.64 -8.90 -0.24
CA ILE A 90 -3.49 -8.92 0.96
C ILE A 90 -2.62 -8.99 2.25
#